data_34b8d23fbd2d548134fd9df902f2c353
#
_entry.id   34b8d23fbd2d548134fd9df902f2c353
#
_cell.length_a   1.000
_cell.length_b   1.000
_cell.length_c   1.000
_cell.angle_alpha   90.00
_cell.angle_beta   90.00
_cell.angle_gamma   90.00
#
_symmetry.space_group_name_H-M   'P 1'
#
loop_
_entity.id
_entity.type
_entity.pdbx_description
1 polymer ?
#
loop_
_entity_poly.entity_id
_entity_poly.type
_entity_poly.pdbx_seq_one_letter_code
_entity_poly.pdbx_strand_id
1 'polypeptide(L)'
;MGNYLTTFKIQIIKHIRGVYKFRDTRGLQGAEVKALVNKLLDQAIPIPAETYEWLGTMFRYVRDKDQWLVYDNASGLWHYERDDLSLRSILTDYFQAVHDEAIQAHDDIFTEYASSWFKGTRINQLTSRIKSGVQFLEERADDLIDANYNIRYFETTEGTRALIDLSKDTFNIKEVKFKETQPMMLTHKAPVPIEVQYEEPKLWLSLIEQYMLNDPDRIAYFKKVLAYMMSPYNYNQALLYFIGSDGRNGKSTVIKVLQDLLGSHAIRMNAELLNSNPSPSFKKDDALAATEGKSLLIFNEIDERMVASTQNIKDLTEGGRDEFGNKVMTVVRPAYSRNYDINISVTPLIVANSLINMCEWSNLAPIFKRLVIVPFDYVITKEDPTILNRLAQEYPKIQAWLYLNYFEHKGVLIKDEPRPSDFQALFTQYYEDSDIIKMFWNDCIEVTGNDHDNIMRGTIYRMYETYCRSNGRKPIKNKGTNGFANLIKKYLPKVVMSNGNYIVKGVKQSAYYLNEVVA
;
A
#
# COMPACT_ATOMS: atom_id res chain seq x y z
N MET A 1 23.15 -15.64 -3.91
CA MET A 1 24.01 -14.95 -4.89
C MET A 1 24.88 -15.91 -5.74
N GLY A 2 25.57 -16.93 -5.20
CA GLY A 2 26.49 -17.77 -5.97
C GLY A 2 25.89 -18.57 -7.15
N ASN A 3 24.71 -19.17 -6.99
CA ASN A 3 24.06 -19.97 -8.06
C ASN A 3 23.47 -19.12 -9.18
N TYR A 4 23.07 -17.89 -8.90
CA TYR A 4 22.50 -16.93 -9.85
C TYR A 4 23.52 -16.53 -10.91
N LEU A 5 24.71 -16.11 -10.47
CA LEU A 5 25.81 -15.69 -11.35
C LEU A 5 26.27 -16.83 -12.28
N THR A 6 26.28 -18.09 -11.81
CA THR A 6 26.73 -19.24 -12.62
C THR A 6 25.74 -19.56 -13.74
N THR A 7 24.45 -19.57 -13.46
CA THR A 7 23.40 -19.82 -14.47
C THR A 7 23.38 -18.71 -15.51
N PHE A 8 23.60 -17.48 -15.08
CA PHE A 8 23.60 -16.31 -15.94
C PHE A 8 24.83 -16.32 -16.90
N LYS A 9 26.00 -16.66 -16.42
CA LYS A 9 27.21 -16.81 -17.26
C LYS A 9 27.01 -17.83 -18.36
N ILE A 10 26.37 -18.95 -18.08
CA ILE A 10 26.04 -19.98 -19.11
C ILE A 10 25.11 -19.40 -20.19
N GLN A 11 24.13 -18.61 -19.80
CA GLN A 11 23.20 -17.96 -20.75
C GLN A 11 23.93 -16.93 -21.63
N ILE A 12 24.80 -16.13 -21.04
CA ILE A 12 25.66 -15.16 -21.78
C ILE A 12 26.48 -15.88 -22.83
N ILE A 13 27.22 -16.94 -22.47
CA ILE A 13 28.08 -17.69 -23.40
C ILE A 13 27.24 -18.29 -24.54
N LYS A 14 26.09 -18.89 -24.22
CA LYS A 14 25.19 -19.44 -25.24
C LYS A 14 24.68 -18.37 -26.20
N HIS A 15 24.32 -17.20 -25.67
CA HIS A 15 23.87 -16.07 -26.47
C HIS A 15 24.98 -15.57 -27.40
N ILE A 16 26.18 -15.34 -26.86
CA ILE A 16 27.36 -14.86 -27.61
C ILE A 16 27.69 -15.80 -28.77
N ARG A 17 27.73 -17.10 -28.53
CA ARG A 17 27.98 -18.10 -29.59
C ARG A 17 26.90 -18.11 -30.66
N GLY A 18 25.69 -17.73 -30.34
CA GLY A 18 24.59 -17.59 -31.32
C GLY A 18 24.69 -16.34 -32.18
N VAL A 19 25.23 -15.25 -31.62
CA VAL A 19 25.21 -13.91 -32.24
C VAL A 19 26.52 -13.58 -32.94
N TYR A 20 27.64 -13.88 -32.31
CA TYR A 20 28.96 -13.57 -32.88
C TYR A 20 29.48 -14.70 -33.77
N LYS A 21 29.95 -14.31 -34.96
CA LYS A 21 30.66 -15.21 -35.88
C LYS A 21 32.17 -14.92 -35.78
N PHE A 22 32.80 -15.47 -34.75
CA PHE A 22 34.25 -15.34 -34.57
C PHE A 22 35.01 -15.96 -35.74
N ARG A 23 36.12 -15.32 -36.15
CA ARG A 23 36.95 -15.76 -37.25
C ARG A 23 38.41 -15.71 -36.85
N ASP A 24 39.20 -16.63 -37.31
CA ASP A 24 40.63 -16.60 -37.15
C ASP A 24 41.21 -15.37 -37.94
N THR A 25 41.79 -14.43 -37.23
CA THR A 25 42.33 -13.17 -37.80
C THR A 25 43.84 -13.04 -37.65
N ARG A 26 44.52 -14.12 -37.27
CA ARG A 26 45.99 -14.13 -37.06
C ARG A 26 46.84 -13.62 -38.24
N GLY A 27 46.27 -13.49 -39.44
CA GLY A 27 46.95 -12.95 -40.62
C GLY A 27 46.80 -11.45 -40.85
N LEU A 28 45.99 -10.74 -40.03
CA LEU A 28 45.78 -9.30 -40.19
C LEU A 28 46.89 -8.49 -39.52
N GLN A 29 47.24 -7.34 -40.14
CA GLN A 29 48.17 -6.41 -39.51
C GLN A 29 47.50 -5.62 -38.39
N GLY A 30 48.22 -5.23 -37.34
CA GLY A 30 47.68 -4.54 -36.19
C GLY A 30 46.98 -3.20 -36.52
N ALA A 31 47.34 -2.54 -37.62
CA ALA A 31 46.65 -1.33 -38.11
C ALA A 31 45.27 -1.65 -38.69
N GLU A 32 45.10 -2.77 -39.37
CA GLU A 32 43.84 -3.24 -39.93
C GLU A 32 42.86 -3.68 -38.80
N VAL A 33 43.41 -4.39 -37.80
CA VAL A 33 42.63 -4.76 -36.60
C VAL A 33 42.11 -3.50 -35.92
N LYS A 34 42.95 -2.50 -35.64
CA LYS A 34 42.53 -1.22 -35.03
C LYS A 34 41.46 -0.48 -35.84
N ALA A 35 41.59 -0.44 -37.18
CA ALA A 35 40.60 0.21 -38.02
C ALA A 35 39.23 -0.45 -37.93
N LEU A 36 39.19 -1.79 -37.90
CA LEU A 36 37.93 -2.56 -37.73
C LEU A 36 37.33 -2.43 -36.34
N VAL A 37 38.19 -2.43 -35.31
CA VAL A 37 37.73 -2.21 -33.92
C VAL A 37 37.13 -0.80 -33.77
N ASN A 38 37.79 0.24 -34.31
CA ASN A 38 37.24 1.59 -34.25
C ASN A 38 35.86 1.68 -34.96
N LYS A 39 35.73 1.03 -36.11
CA LYS A 39 34.44 0.97 -36.82
C LYS A 39 33.34 0.32 -36.00
N LEU A 40 33.62 -0.70 -35.19
CA LEU A 40 32.66 -1.33 -34.26
C LEU A 40 32.34 -0.38 -33.10
N LEU A 41 33.32 0.32 -32.56
CA LEU A 41 33.15 1.23 -31.43
C LEU A 41 32.41 2.53 -31.79
N ASP A 42 32.52 2.98 -33.05
CA ASP A 42 31.89 4.21 -33.56
C ASP A 42 30.40 4.02 -33.88
N GLN A 43 29.87 2.80 -33.79
CA GLN A 43 28.45 2.58 -33.95
C GLN A 43 27.64 3.29 -32.84
N ALA A 44 26.47 3.80 -33.18
CA ALA A 44 25.59 4.48 -32.23
C ALA A 44 25.26 3.57 -31.03
N ILE A 45 25.09 2.27 -31.30
CA ILE A 45 24.94 1.20 -30.30
C ILE A 45 25.92 0.10 -30.67
N PRO A 46 27.04 -0.02 -29.93
CA PRO A 46 28.14 -0.92 -30.31
C PRO A 46 27.93 -2.38 -29.89
N ILE A 47 26.70 -2.81 -29.63
CA ILE A 47 26.34 -4.22 -29.40
C ILE A 47 25.35 -4.67 -30.46
N PRO A 48 25.35 -5.95 -30.85
CA PRO A 48 24.41 -6.49 -31.82
C PRO A 48 22.95 -6.29 -31.43
N ALA A 49 22.07 -6.13 -32.42
CA ALA A 49 20.63 -5.94 -32.19
C ALA A 49 20.02 -7.09 -31.38
N GLU A 50 20.45 -8.32 -31.67
CA GLU A 50 19.99 -9.52 -30.96
C GLU A 50 20.41 -9.53 -29.48
N THR A 51 21.58 -8.98 -29.16
CA THR A 51 22.02 -8.80 -27.77
C THR A 51 21.15 -7.76 -27.06
N TYR A 52 20.77 -6.76 -27.78
CA TYR A 52 19.95 -5.70 -27.30
C TYR A 52 18.53 -6.18 -26.98
N GLU A 53 17.93 -6.96 -27.88
CA GLU A 53 16.64 -7.62 -27.64
C GLU A 53 16.73 -8.61 -26.45
N TRP A 54 17.82 -9.34 -26.35
CA TRP A 54 18.07 -10.24 -25.23
C TRP A 54 18.17 -9.49 -23.89
N LEU A 55 18.89 -8.36 -23.83
CA LEU A 55 18.91 -7.50 -22.65
C LEU A 55 17.49 -6.99 -22.31
N GLY A 56 16.68 -6.67 -23.32
CA GLY A 56 15.29 -6.28 -23.15
C GLY A 56 14.41 -7.34 -22.50
N THR A 57 14.80 -8.63 -22.53
CA THR A 57 14.07 -9.66 -21.77
C THR A 57 14.30 -9.60 -20.27
N MET A 58 15.34 -8.89 -19.82
CA MET A 58 15.76 -8.87 -18.41
C MET A 58 15.75 -7.48 -17.80
N PHE A 59 15.74 -6.44 -18.63
CA PHE A 59 15.80 -5.05 -18.20
C PHE A 59 14.69 -4.24 -18.84
N ARG A 60 14.04 -3.39 -18.04
CA ARG A 60 13.11 -2.36 -18.49
C ARG A 60 13.46 -1.06 -17.79
N TYR A 61 13.44 0.04 -18.51
CA TYR A 61 13.64 1.35 -17.91
C TYR A 61 12.30 2.06 -17.75
N VAL A 62 11.97 2.41 -16.51
CA VAL A 62 10.73 3.12 -16.17
C VAL A 62 11.05 4.60 -16.11
N ARG A 63 10.75 5.32 -17.19
CA ARG A 63 11.11 6.72 -17.41
C ARG A 63 10.56 7.63 -16.31
N ASP A 64 9.31 7.45 -15.94
CA ASP A 64 8.62 8.32 -15.00
C ASP A 64 9.24 8.25 -13.59
N LYS A 65 9.80 7.09 -13.23
CA LYS A 65 10.48 6.87 -11.94
C LYS A 65 11.99 7.08 -11.98
N ASP A 66 12.57 7.21 -13.17
CA ASP A 66 14.03 7.19 -13.39
C ASP A 66 14.70 5.95 -12.76
N GLN A 67 14.08 4.78 -12.94
CA GLN A 67 14.50 3.50 -12.35
C GLN A 67 14.53 2.38 -13.38
N TRP A 68 15.37 1.38 -13.13
CA TRP A 68 15.38 0.14 -13.88
C TRP A 68 14.47 -0.90 -13.23
N LEU A 69 13.82 -1.71 -14.04
CA LEU A 69 13.26 -2.98 -13.66
C LEU A 69 14.17 -4.09 -14.14
N VAL A 70 14.57 -4.93 -13.23
CA VAL A 70 15.46 -6.07 -13.48
C VAL A 70 14.72 -7.36 -13.20
N TYR A 71 14.68 -8.26 -14.18
CA TYR A 71 14.03 -9.55 -14.03
C TYR A 71 14.96 -10.54 -13.34
N ASP A 72 14.50 -11.07 -12.22
CA ASP A 72 15.19 -12.16 -11.51
C ASP A 72 14.66 -13.53 -11.96
N ASN A 73 15.50 -14.24 -12.67
CA ASN A 73 15.18 -15.60 -13.15
C ASN A 73 14.93 -16.61 -12.02
N ALA A 74 15.46 -16.40 -10.83
CA ALA A 74 15.28 -17.34 -9.72
C ALA A 74 13.90 -17.21 -9.09
N SER A 75 13.44 -16.00 -8.87
CA SER A 75 12.11 -15.73 -8.31
C SER A 75 11.01 -15.64 -9.36
N GLY A 76 11.35 -15.29 -10.61
CA GLY A 76 10.38 -14.99 -11.67
C GLY A 76 9.73 -13.63 -11.53
N LEU A 77 10.39 -12.70 -10.82
CA LEU A 77 9.90 -11.37 -10.51
C LEU A 77 10.76 -10.28 -11.12
N TRP A 78 10.14 -9.13 -11.33
CA TRP A 78 10.82 -7.90 -11.65
C TRP A 78 11.06 -7.08 -10.39
N HIS A 79 12.27 -6.53 -10.25
CA HIS A 79 12.66 -5.72 -9.10
C HIS A 79 13.07 -4.33 -9.56
N TYR A 80 12.63 -3.31 -8.81
CA TYR A 80 13.08 -1.94 -9.05
C TYR A 80 14.52 -1.75 -8.56
N GLU A 81 15.35 -1.16 -9.41
CA GLU A 81 16.72 -0.78 -9.12
C GLU A 81 16.91 0.71 -9.44
N ARG A 82 17.42 1.47 -8.47
CA ARG A 82 17.59 2.94 -8.63
C ARG A 82 18.77 3.32 -9.49
N ASP A 83 19.82 2.52 -9.42
CA ASP A 83 21.01 2.68 -10.21
C ASP A 83 21.09 1.59 -11.28
N ASP A 84 22.06 1.69 -12.17
CA ASP A 84 22.24 0.77 -13.28
C ASP A 84 23.29 -0.31 -12.98
N LEU A 85 23.49 -0.68 -11.69
CA LEU A 85 24.52 -1.61 -11.25
C LEU A 85 24.38 -3.00 -11.88
N SER A 86 23.15 -3.55 -11.86
CA SER A 86 22.90 -4.87 -12.47
C SER A 86 23.15 -4.86 -13.97
N LEU A 87 22.71 -3.83 -14.68
CA LEU A 87 22.96 -3.69 -16.12
C LEU A 87 24.47 -3.56 -16.41
N ARG A 88 25.19 -2.77 -15.63
CA ARG A 88 26.66 -2.63 -15.75
C ARG A 88 27.38 -3.95 -15.50
N SER A 89 26.99 -4.67 -14.46
CA SER A 89 27.56 -5.99 -14.14
C SER A 89 27.38 -6.95 -15.31
N ILE A 90 26.17 -7.04 -15.85
CA ILE A 90 25.87 -7.92 -16.98
C ILE A 90 26.61 -7.52 -18.24
N LEU A 91 26.71 -6.23 -18.55
CA LEU A 91 27.51 -5.77 -19.69
C LEU A 91 29.00 -6.09 -19.51
N THR A 92 29.50 -5.99 -18.28
CA THR A 92 30.88 -6.37 -17.97
C THR A 92 31.13 -7.86 -18.21
N ASP A 93 30.26 -8.71 -17.64
CA ASP A 93 30.34 -10.17 -17.84
C ASP A 93 30.15 -10.56 -19.30
N TYR A 94 29.27 -9.84 -20.03
CA TYR A 94 29.08 -10.02 -21.45
C TYR A 94 30.34 -9.76 -22.25
N PHE A 95 31.00 -8.60 -22.06
CA PHE A 95 32.23 -8.30 -22.78
C PHE A 95 33.40 -9.18 -22.36
N GLN A 96 33.43 -9.64 -21.09
CA GLN A 96 34.42 -10.65 -20.68
C GLN A 96 34.23 -11.96 -21.45
N ALA A 97 32.98 -12.41 -21.59
CA ALA A 97 32.68 -13.63 -22.33
C ALA A 97 32.95 -13.49 -23.84
N VAL A 98 32.67 -12.32 -24.45
CA VAL A 98 33.05 -12.03 -25.84
C VAL A 98 34.56 -12.11 -26.01
N HIS A 99 35.32 -11.53 -25.08
CA HIS A 99 36.78 -11.57 -25.08
C HIS A 99 37.31 -13.03 -25.01
N ASP A 100 36.81 -13.81 -24.08
CA ASP A 100 37.27 -15.18 -23.85
C ASP A 100 36.96 -16.10 -25.04
N GLU A 101 35.75 -15.99 -25.64
CA GLU A 101 35.38 -16.72 -26.85
C GLU A 101 36.20 -16.28 -28.07
N ALA A 102 36.49 -14.98 -28.19
CA ALA A 102 37.34 -14.44 -29.27
C ALA A 102 38.80 -14.95 -29.18
N ILE A 103 39.39 -15.01 -27.98
CA ILE A 103 40.70 -15.60 -27.75
C ILE A 103 40.72 -17.07 -28.21
N GLN A 104 39.70 -17.87 -27.82
CA GLN A 104 39.61 -19.28 -28.23
C GLN A 104 39.51 -19.43 -29.75
N ALA A 105 38.86 -18.48 -30.43
CA ALA A 105 38.70 -18.47 -31.89
C ALA A 105 39.90 -17.85 -32.62
N HIS A 106 40.86 -17.31 -31.90
CA HIS A 106 41.99 -16.50 -32.47
C HIS A 106 41.51 -15.26 -33.26
N ASP A 107 40.42 -14.62 -32.77
CA ASP A 107 39.86 -13.40 -33.36
C ASP A 107 40.37 -12.17 -32.63
N ASP A 108 41.46 -11.59 -33.17
CA ASP A 108 42.09 -10.40 -32.57
C ASP A 108 41.22 -9.16 -32.63
N ILE A 109 40.27 -9.07 -33.58
CA ILE A 109 39.33 -7.96 -33.72
C ILE A 109 38.40 -7.93 -32.54
N PHE A 110 37.70 -9.04 -32.26
CA PHE A 110 36.77 -9.12 -31.15
C PHE A 110 37.46 -9.20 -29.80
N THR A 111 38.70 -9.71 -29.73
CA THR A 111 39.53 -9.65 -28.52
C THR A 111 39.84 -8.21 -28.14
N GLU A 112 40.35 -7.39 -29.10
CA GLU A 112 40.65 -5.97 -28.84
C GLU A 112 39.40 -5.13 -28.64
N TYR A 113 38.35 -5.40 -29.41
CA TYR A 113 37.04 -4.77 -29.22
C TYR A 113 36.51 -4.98 -27.81
N ALA A 114 36.40 -6.23 -27.32
CA ALA A 114 35.90 -6.55 -25.99
C ALA A 114 36.76 -5.96 -24.88
N SER A 115 38.13 -6.07 -25.03
CA SER A 115 39.08 -5.46 -24.08
C SER A 115 38.89 -3.96 -23.91
N SER A 116 38.46 -3.27 -24.97
CA SER A 116 38.20 -1.83 -24.92
C SER A 116 37.08 -1.44 -23.97
N TRP A 117 36.13 -2.37 -23.66
CA TRP A 117 35.01 -2.17 -22.76
C TRP A 117 35.31 -2.44 -21.29
N PHE A 118 36.46 -3.02 -20.95
CA PHE A 118 36.86 -3.23 -19.55
C PHE A 118 37.15 -1.94 -18.79
N LYS A 119 37.26 -0.80 -19.50
CA LYS A 119 37.35 0.51 -18.88
C LYS A 119 35.97 0.94 -18.40
N GLY A 120 35.75 1.09 -17.09
CA GLY A 120 34.48 1.43 -16.48
C GLY A 120 33.77 2.67 -17.07
N THR A 121 34.55 3.64 -17.60
CA THR A 121 34.00 4.82 -18.29
C THR A 121 33.19 4.45 -19.55
N ARG A 122 33.62 3.45 -20.32
CA ARG A 122 32.91 3.02 -21.53
C ARG A 122 31.65 2.26 -21.23
N ILE A 123 31.68 1.36 -20.25
CA ILE A 123 30.46 0.68 -19.77
C ILE A 123 29.43 1.71 -19.32
N ASN A 124 29.82 2.73 -18.56
CA ASN A 124 28.94 3.81 -18.13
C ASN A 124 28.33 4.59 -19.30
N GLN A 125 29.14 4.88 -20.33
CA GLN A 125 28.66 5.54 -21.56
C GLN A 125 27.64 4.64 -22.31
N LEU A 126 27.92 3.34 -22.41
CA LEU A 126 26.99 2.39 -23.05
C LEU A 126 25.69 2.30 -22.29
N THR A 127 25.74 2.16 -20.97
CA THR A 127 24.55 2.16 -20.11
C THR A 127 23.70 3.43 -20.30
N SER A 128 24.35 4.60 -20.35
CA SER A 128 23.66 5.86 -20.62
C SER A 128 23.04 5.91 -22.02
N ARG A 129 23.69 5.35 -23.04
CA ARG A 129 23.15 5.23 -24.40
C ARG A 129 21.95 4.27 -24.45
N ILE A 130 22.06 3.13 -23.76
CA ILE A 130 20.95 2.19 -23.62
C ILE A 130 19.75 2.88 -22.95
N LYS A 131 20.00 3.66 -21.89
CA LYS A 131 18.96 4.41 -21.19
C LYS A 131 18.28 5.49 -22.05
N SER A 132 19.05 6.20 -22.88
CA SER A 132 18.55 7.33 -23.67
C SER A 132 18.01 6.97 -25.05
N GLY A 133 18.39 5.81 -25.60
CA GLY A 133 18.19 5.50 -27.03
C GLY A 133 17.18 4.41 -27.36
N VAL A 134 16.48 3.80 -26.38
CA VAL A 134 15.85 2.51 -26.66
C VAL A 134 14.45 2.34 -26.12
N GLN A 135 13.52 2.32 -27.06
CA GLN A 135 12.09 2.14 -26.77
C GLN A 135 11.74 0.78 -26.13
N PHE A 136 12.42 -0.30 -26.47
CA PHE A 136 12.04 -1.62 -25.97
C PHE A 136 12.51 -1.93 -24.53
N LEU A 137 13.43 -1.14 -23.98
CA LEU A 137 13.79 -1.16 -22.57
C LEU A 137 12.99 -0.15 -21.74
N GLU A 138 12.12 0.62 -22.39
CA GLU A 138 11.37 1.68 -21.79
C GLU A 138 9.91 1.27 -21.61
N GLU A 139 9.45 1.29 -20.36
CA GLU A 139 8.08 0.98 -19.98
C GLU A 139 7.48 2.12 -19.17
N ARG A 140 6.18 2.30 -19.25
CA ARG A 140 5.45 3.20 -18.37
C ARG A 140 5.17 2.50 -17.03
N ALA A 141 5.32 3.23 -15.94
CA ALA A 141 4.99 2.70 -14.62
C ALA A 141 3.55 2.17 -14.55
N ASP A 142 2.63 2.82 -15.25
CA ASP A 142 1.22 2.44 -15.28
C ASP A 142 0.96 1.06 -15.87
N ASP A 143 1.68 0.70 -16.94
CA ASP A 143 1.54 -0.59 -17.61
C ASP A 143 2.03 -1.76 -16.73
N LEU A 144 2.97 -1.46 -15.82
CA LEU A 144 3.55 -2.44 -14.90
C LEU A 144 2.68 -2.66 -13.66
N ILE A 145 2.03 -1.61 -13.19
CA ILE A 145 1.28 -1.63 -11.93
C ILE A 145 -0.03 -2.39 -12.07
N ASP A 146 -0.70 -2.32 -13.23
CA ASP A 146 -1.97 -3.01 -13.46
C ASP A 146 -1.86 -4.53 -13.37
N ALA A 147 -0.78 -5.11 -13.87
CA ALA A 147 -0.57 -6.54 -13.76
C ALA A 147 -0.46 -6.99 -12.29
N ASN A 148 0.12 -6.15 -11.41
CA ASN A 148 0.34 -6.51 -10.01
C ASN A 148 -0.92 -6.37 -9.13
N TYR A 149 -1.85 -5.48 -9.44
CA TYR A 149 -3.02 -5.27 -8.58
C TYR A 149 -3.97 -6.47 -8.60
N ASN A 150 -4.21 -7.04 -9.76
CA ASN A 150 -5.17 -8.13 -9.92
C ASN A 150 -4.56 -9.52 -9.86
N ILE A 151 -3.26 -9.65 -10.13
CA ILE A 151 -2.60 -10.94 -10.15
C ILE A 151 -1.93 -11.24 -8.80
N ARG A 152 -2.22 -12.42 -8.26
CA ARG A 152 -1.52 -12.99 -7.11
C ARG A 152 -0.68 -14.16 -7.55
N TYR A 153 0.61 -14.08 -7.30
CA TYR A 153 1.60 -15.07 -7.73
C TYR A 153 2.11 -15.88 -6.55
N PHE A 154 2.14 -17.19 -6.69
CA PHE A 154 2.46 -18.16 -5.63
C PHE A 154 3.41 -19.24 -6.12
N GLU A 155 4.04 -19.93 -5.15
CA GLU A 155 4.38 -21.34 -5.29
C GLU A 155 3.21 -22.18 -4.77
N THR A 156 3.03 -23.37 -5.33
CA THR A 156 2.08 -24.35 -4.79
C THR A 156 2.79 -25.24 -3.78
N THR A 157 2.01 -25.96 -2.96
CA THR A 157 2.57 -26.98 -2.05
C THR A 157 3.27 -28.11 -2.78
N GLU A 158 2.99 -28.29 -4.08
CA GLU A 158 3.63 -29.26 -4.96
C GLU A 158 4.93 -28.74 -5.62
N GLY A 159 5.33 -27.51 -5.33
CA GLY A 159 6.54 -26.87 -5.88
C GLY A 159 6.38 -26.32 -7.29
N THR A 160 5.15 -26.26 -7.82
CA THR A 160 4.83 -25.57 -9.07
C THR A 160 4.56 -24.09 -8.84
N ARG A 161 4.41 -23.31 -9.90
CA ARG A 161 4.05 -21.87 -9.84
C ARG A 161 2.61 -21.69 -10.26
N ALA A 162 1.91 -20.81 -9.57
CA ALA A 162 0.51 -20.58 -9.82
C ALA A 162 0.12 -19.10 -9.72
N LEU A 163 -0.94 -18.76 -10.42
CA LEU A 163 -1.56 -17.43 -10.41
C LEU A 163 -3.01 -17.52 -10.00
N ILE A 164 -3.47 -16.50 -9.29
CA ILE A 164 -4.88 -16.17 -9.09
C ILE A 164 -5.14 -14.80 -9.69
N ASP A 165 -6.10 -14.73 -10.61
CA ASP A 165 -6.53 -13.47 -11.22
C ASP A 165 -7.79 -12.96 -10.50
N LEU A 166 -7.61 -11.95 -9.65
CA LEU A 166 -8.68 -11.34 -8.86
C LEU A 166 -9.69 -10.54 -9.70
N SER A 167 -9.41 -10.29 -10.97
CA SER A 167 -10.35 -9.64 -11.88
C SER A 167 -11.48 -10.58 -12.33
N LYS A 168 -11.25 -11.89 -12.27
CA LYS A 168 -12.23 -12.92 -12.66
C LYS A 168 -13.36 -13.04 -11.64
N ASP A 169 -14.46 -13.64 -12.06
CA ASP A 169 -15.65 -13.81 -11.20
C ASP A 169 -15.60 -15.11 -10.39
N THR A 170 -14.73 -16.03 -10.74
CA THR A 170 -14.59 -17.33 -10.08
C THR A 170 -13.19 -17.57 -9.62
N PHE A 171 -13.08 -18.22 -8.45
CA PHE A 171 -11.79 -18.70 -7.93
C PHE A 171 -11.19 -19.75 -8.85
N ASN A 172 -9.96 -19.52 -9.26
CA ASN A 172 -9.19 -20.48 -10.04
C ASN A 172 -7.70 -20.30 -9.76
N ILE A 173 -7.03 -21.39 -9.41
CA ILE A 173 -5.57 -21.46 -9.30
C ILE A 173 -5.05 -21.96 -10.65
N LYS A 174 -4.43 -21.06 -11.41
CA LYS A 174 -3.85 -21.39 -12.71
C LYS A 174 -2.37 -21.66 -12.55
N GLU A 175 -1.95 -22.90 -12.77
CA GLU A 175 -0.53 -23.22 -12.89
C GLU A 175 0.09 -22.54 -14.11
N VAL A 176 1.31 -22.02 -13.94
CA VAL A 176 2.04 -21.29 -15.00
C VAL A 176 3.49 -21.74 -15.09
N LYS A 177 4.01 -21.77 -16.32
CA LYS A 177 5.42 -22.03 -16.57
C LYS A 177 6.22 -20.74 -16.40
N PHE A 178 7.48 -20.87 -16.04
CA PHE A 178 8.39 -19.76 -15.82
C PHE A 178 8.40 -18.71 -16.97
N LYS A 179 8.41 -19.18 -18.22
CA LYS A 179 8.41 -18.29 -19.38
C LYS A 179 7.13 -17.50 -19.57
N GLU A 180 6.04 -17.90 -18.93
CA GLU A 180 4.75 -17.22 -19.03
C GLU A 180 4.63 -16.04 -18.03
N THR A 181 5.44 -16.06 -16.95
CA THR A 181 5.41 -15.00 -15.92
C THR A 181 6.23 -13.77 -16.31
N GLN A 182 7.26 -13.93 -17.14
CA GLN A 182 8.14 -12.84 -17.54
C GLN A 182 7.39 -11.70 -18.26
N PRO A 183 6.49 -11.95 -19.25
CA PRO A 183 5.71 -10.89 -19.89
C PRO A 183 4.69 -10.22 -18.97
N MET A 184 4.32 -10.85 -17.86
CA MET A 184 3.33 -10.33 -16.91
C MET A 184 3.90 -9.23 -15.99
N MET A 185 5.21 -9.01 -16.02
CA MET A 185 5.93 -7.98 -15.26
C MET A 185 5.57 -7.95 -13.77
N LEU A 186 5.43 -9.14 -13.17
CA LEU A 186 5.07 -9.28 -11.76
C LEU A 186 6.22 -8.81 -10.88
N THR A 187 5.93 -7.96 -9.90
CA THR A 187 6.90 -7.46 -8.91
C THR A 187 6.69 -8.06 -7.53
N HIS A 188 5.62 -8.84 -7.34
CA HIS A 188 5.24 -9.38 -6.04
C HIS A 188 4.92 -10.88 -6.14
N LYS A 189 5.38 -11.63 -5.15
CA LYS A 189 5.06 -13.05 -4.94
C LYS A 189 4.65 -13.24 -3.48
N ALA A 190 3.61 -14.01 -3.24
CA ALA A 190 3.26 -14.40 -1.89
C ALA A 190 4.40 -15.24 -1.28
N PRO A 191 4.80 -14.97 -0.03
CA PRO A 191 5.93 -15.66 0.60
C PRO A 191 5.60 -17.10 0.99
N VAL A 192 4.32 -17.43 1.06
CA VAL A 192 3.78 -18.72 1.48
C VAL A 192 3.20 -19.45 0.29
N PRO A 193 3.44 -20.77 0.15
CA PRO A 193 2.79 -21.59 -0.88
C PRO A 193 1.28 -21.61 -0.73
N ILE A 194 0.56 -21.86 -1.83
CA ILE A 194 -0.89 -22.07 -1.81
C ILE A 194 -1.24 -23.55 -1.97
N GLU A 195 -2.24 -24.02 -1.23
CA GLU A 195 -2.81 -25.35 -1.40
C GLU A 195 -3.68 -25.39 -2.65
N VAL A 196 -3.35 -26.29 -3.60
CA VAL A 196 -4.09 -26.41 -4.86
C VAL A 196 -5.39 -27.19 -4.64
N GLN A 197 -5.34 -28.26 -3.86
CA GLN A 197 -6.52 -29.00 -3.44
C GLN A 197 -7.02 -28.42 -2.14
N TYR A 198 -8.17 -27.76 -2.20
CA TYR A 198 -8.71 -27.08 -1.02
C TYR A 198 -8.91 -28.03 0.15
N GLU A 199 -8.29 -27.70 1.26
CA GLU A 199 -8.53 -28.27 2.57
C GLU A 199 -8.88 -27.17 3.56
N GLU A 200 -9.86 -27.45 4.43
CA GLU A 200 -10.34 -26.49 5.42
C GLU A 200 -9.26 -26.19 6.49
N PRO A 201 -8.90 -24.92 6.73
CA PRO A 201 -7.96 -24.53 7.78
C PRO A 201 -8.66 -24.51 9.15
N LYS A 202 -8.76 -25.66 9.79
CA LYS A 202 -9.59 -25.89 10.99
C LYS A 202 -9.19 -25.03 12.18
N LEU A 203 -7.88 -24.91 12.44
CA LEU A 203 -7.39 -24.09 13.54
C LEU A 203 -7.70 -22.61 13.32
N TRP A 204 -7.45 -22.12 12.10
CA TRP A 204 -7.78 -20.74 11.73
C TRP A 204 -9.25 -20.41 11.90
N LEU A 205 -10.13 -21.27 11.41
CA LEU A 205 -11.58 -21.06 11.51
C LEU A 205 -12.06 -21.10 12.96
N SER A 206 -11.55 -22.04 13.77
CA SER A 206 -11.87 -22.10 15.19
C SER A 206 -11.45 -20.85 15.96
N LEU A 207 -10.32 -20.22 15.58
CA LEU A 207 -9.90 -18.97 16.18
C LEU A 207 -10.79 -17.78 15.75
N ILE A 208 -11.18 -17.73 14.48
CA ILE A 208 -12.16 -16.72 14.01
C ILE A 208 -13.47 -16.83 14.81
N GLU A 209 -14.01 -18.04 14.96
CA GLU A 209 -15.21 -18.28 15.76
C GLU A 209 -15.04 -17.81 17.19
N GLN A 210 -13.93 -18.17 17.83
CA GLN A 210 -13.61 -17.77 19.18
C GLN A 210 -13.46 -16.25 19.34
N TYR A 211 -12.71 -15.59 18.43
CA TYR A 211 -12.50 -14.13 18.49
C TYR A 211 -13.78 -13.35 18.22
N MET A 212 -14.70 -13.92 17.48
CA MET A 212 -16.03 -13.37 17.21
C MET A 212 -17.10 -13.90 18.20
N LEU A 213 -16.68 -14.42 19.37
CA LEU A 213 -17.51 -14.89 20.48
C LEU A 213 -18.49 -16.01 20.09
N ASN A 214 -18.20 -16.79 19.06
CA ASN A 214 -19.06 -17.80 18.45
C ASN A 214 -20.44 -17.25 18.00
N ASP A 215 -20.53 -15.94 17.77
CA ASP A 215 -21.72 -15.29 17.26
C ASP A 215 -21.79 -15.41 15.72
N PRO A 216 -22.83 -16.03 15.15
CA PRO A 216 -22.92 -16.25 13.70
C PRO A 216 -22.90 -14.95 12.88
N ASP A 217 -23.53 -13.88 13.37
CA ASP A 217 -23.58 -12.60 12.64
C ASP A 217 -22.22 -11.91 12.66
N ARG A 218 -21.52 -11.93 13.80
CA ARG A 218 -20.14 -11.43 13.91
C ARG A 218 -19.19 -12.22 13.01
N ILE A 219 -19.29 -13.56 12.99
CA ILE A 219 -18.47 -14.43 12.14
C ILE A 219 -18.72 -14.14 10.67
N ALA A 220 -19.99 -14.07 10.25
CA ALA A 220 -20.35 -13.79 8.87
C ALA A 220 -19.86 -12.39 8.42
N TYR A 221 -20.03 -11.37 9.27
CA TYR A 221 -19.53 -10.03 8.99
C TYR A 221 -18.00 -9.99 8.90
N PHE A 222 -17.30 -10.64 9.83
CA PHE A 222 -15.84 -10.67 9.84
C PHE A 222 -15.28 -11.41 8.63
N LYS A 223 -15.91 -12.50 8.16
CA LYS A 223 -15.52 -13.16 6.90
C LYS A 223 -15.60 -12.19 5.72
N LYS A 224 -16.65 -11.36 5.62
CA LYS A 224 -16.75 -10.32 4.58
C LYS A 224 -15.65 -9.26 4.71
N VAL A 225 -15.28 -8.86 5.93
CA VAL A 225 -14.16 -7.94 6.17
C VAL A 225 -12.83 -8.56 5.71
N LEU A 226 -12.57 -9.84 6.05
CA LEU A 226 -11.37 -10.55 5.60
C LEU A 226 -11.34 -10.68 4.07
N ALA A 227 -12.47 -10.99 3.44
CA ALA A 227 -12.61 -11.03 1.99
C ALA A 227 -12.26 -9.66 1.37
N TYR A 228 -12.78 -8.59 1.93
CA TYR A 228 -12.48 -7.23 1.48
C TYR A 228 -10.99 -6.88 1.58
N MET A 229 -10.29 -7.33 2.62
CA MET A 229 -8.85 -7.12 2.80
C MET A 229 -8.00 -7.82 1.73
N MET A 230 -8.53 -8.87 1.08
CA MET A 230 -7.87 -9.55 -0.04
C MET A 230 -8.07 -8.84 -1.38
N SER A 231 -8.91 -7.82 -1.44
CA SER A 231 -9.19 -7.04 -2.64
C SER A 231 -7.93 -6.37 -3.20
N PRO A 232 -7.79 -6.27 -4.52
CA PRO A 232 -6.64 -5.60 -5.14
C PRO A 232 -6.62 -4.10 -4.88
N TYR A 233 -7.76 -3.49 -4.61
CA TYR A 233 -7.89 -2.05 -4.35
C TYR A 233 -9.11 -1.75 -3.45
N ASN A 234 -9.12 -0.58 -2.83
CA ASN A 234 -10.14 -0.13 -1.89
C ASN A 234 -11.41 0.41 -2.59
N TYR A 235 -12.11 -0.47 -3.36
CA TYR A 235 -13.23 -0.08 -4.23
C TYR A 235 -14.44 0.53 -3.49
N ASN A 236 -14.58 0.26 -2.20
CA ASN A 236 -15.68 0.80 -1.39
C ASN A 236 -15.22 1.96 -0.48
N GLN A 237 -14.00 2.50 -0.67
CA GLN A 237 -13.44 3.60 0.12
C GLN A 237 -13.50 3.33 1.63
N ALA A 238 -13.26 2.09 2.06
CA ALA A 238 -13.35 1.69 3.45
C ALA A 238 -12.08 2.05 4.24
N LEU A 239 -12.27 2.46 5.50
CA LEU A 239 -11.27 2.51 6.55
C LEU A 239 -11.60 1.41 7.54
N LEU A 240 -10.81 0.35 7.54
CA LEU A 240 -10.99 -0.76 8.46
C LEU A 240 -10.41 -0.43 9.83
N TYR A 241 -11.07 -0.87 10.88
CA TYR A 241 -10.66 -0.58 12.26
C TYR A 241 -10.86 -1.81 13.14
N PHE A 242 -9.77 -2.43 13.60
CA PHE A 242 -9.80 -3.51 14.59
C PHE A 242 -9.53 -2.93 15.97
N ILE A 243 -10.53 -2.98 16.83
CA ILE A 243 -10.47 -2.42 18.18
C ILE A 243 -10.65 -3.52 19.24
N GLY A 244 -10.00 -3.36 20.40
CA GLY A 244 -10.20 -4.21 21.56
C GLY A 244 -9.42 -3.67 22.74
N SER A 245 -10.12 -3.38 23.84
CA SER A 245 -9.67 -2.55 24.97
C SER A 245 -8.51 -3.12 25.76
N ASP A 246 -8.50 -4.43 26.03
CA ASP A 246 -7.66 -4.97 27.11
C ASP A 246 -6.38 -5.71 26.65
N GLY A 247 -6.07 -5.65 25.34
CA GLY A 247 -5.02 -6.51 24.77
C GLY A 247 -5.42 -8.00 24.81
N ARG A 248 -4.53 -8.91 24.37
CA ARG A 248 -4.76 -10.37 24.40
C ARG A 248 -6.11 -10.82 23.86
N ASN A 249 -6.55 -10.22 22.75
CA ASN A 249 -7.87 -10.45 22.14
C ASN A 249 -7.80 -11.03 20.72
N GLY A 250 -6.61 -11.45 20.28
CA GLY A 250 -6.43 -12.11 18.98
C GLY A 250 -6.16 -11.17 17.81
N LYS A 251 -6.31 -9.83 17.93
CA LYS A 251 -6.01 -8.86 16.85
C LYS A 251 -4.63 -9.11 16.23
N SER A 252 -3.59 -9.13 17.07
CA SER A 252 -2.19 -9.30 16.62
C SER A 252 -1.96 -10.64 15.91
N THR A 253 -2.64 -11.70 16.34
CA THR A 253 -2.58 -13.02 15.69
C THR A 253 -3.15 -12.96 14.28
N VAL A 254 -4.35 -12.39 14.11
CA VAL A 254 -4.99 -12.21 12.79
C VAL A 254 -4.10 -11.37 11.88
N ILE A 255 -3.60 -10.24 12.37
CA ILE A 255 -2.75 -9.34 11.58
C ILE A 255 -1.44 -10.01 11.18
N LYS A 256 -0.83 -10.76 12.09
CA LYS A 256 0.42 -11.49 11.78
C LYS A 256 0.20 -12.52 10.67
N VAL A 257 -0.87 -13.31 10.74
CA VAL A 257 -1.23 -14.27 9.69
C VAL A 257 -1.43 -13.56 8.35
N LEU A 258 -2.23 -12.49 8.31
CA LEU A 258 -2.48 -11.75 7.08
C LEU A 258 -1.20 -11.14 6.49
N GLN A 259 -0.32 -10.59 7.32
CA GLN A 259 0.96 -10.05 6.87
C GLN A 259 1.88 -11.13 6.30
N ASP A 260 1.95 -12.29 6.96
CA ASP A 260 2.77 -13.41 6.50
C ASP A 260 2.26 -13.98 5.17
N LEU A 261 0.94 -14.00 4.96
CA LEU A 261 0.33 -14.52 3.75
C LEU A 261 0.38 -13.52 2.58
N LEU A 262 0.10 -12.26 2.84
CA LEU A 262 0.12 -11.21 1.80
C LEU A 262 1.55 -10.80 1.42
N GLY A 263 2.51 -10.96 2.33
CA GLY A 263 3.90 -10.58 2.09
C GLY A 263 4.03 -9.14 1.60
N SER A 264 4.63 -8.96 0.44
CA SER A 264 4.86 -7.62 -0.15
C SER A 264 3.59 -6.90 -0.63
N HIS A 265 2.43 -7.55 -0.66
CA HIS A 265 1.14 -6.89 -0.92
C HIS A 265 0.59 -6.15 0.31
N ALA A 266 1.08 -6.45 1.51
CA ALA A 266 0.77 -5.71 2.72
C ALA A 266 1.96 -4.86 3.16
N ILE A 267 1.68 -3.68 3.71
CA ILE A 267 2.69 -2.79 4.29
C ILE A 267 2.23 -2.33 5.67
N ARG A 268 3.17 -2.35 6.63
CA ARG A 268 2.98 -1.73 7.94
C ARG A 268 3.63 -0.35 7.92
N MET A 269 2.91 0.63 8.44
CA MET A 269 3.36 2.02 8.49
C MET A 269 3.14 2.63 9.86
N ASN A 270 3.94 3.66 10.15
CA ASN A 270 3.73 4.50 11.32
C ASN A 270 2.43 5.32 11.14
N ALA A 271 1.66 5.48 12.20
CA ALA A 271 0.43 6.27 12.24
C ALA A 271 0.64 7.78 11.98
N GLU A 272 1.88 8.26 11.92
CA GLU A 272 2.23 9.63 11.53
C GLU A 272 1.63 10.06 10.18
N LEU A 273 1.41 9.11 9.26
CA LEU A 273 0.72 9.37 8.00
C LEU A 273 -0.75 9.80 8.21
N LEU A 274 -1.38 9.33 9.29
CA LEU A 274 -2.73 9.73 9.67
C LEU A 274 -2.75 11.02 10.50
N ASN A 275 -1.63 11.41 11.12
CA ASN A 275 -1.56 12.49 12.09
C ASN A 275 -1.89 13.84 11.44
N SER A 276 -2.70 14.67 12.12
CA SER A 276 -2.99 16.05 11.71
C SER A 276 -1.82 17.00 11.92
N ASN A 277 -0.87 16.62 12.78
CA ASN A 277 0.33 17.39 13.08
C ASN A 277 1.54 16.44 13.17
N PRO A 278 1.98 15.89 12.01
CA PRO A 278 3.09 14.95 11.98
C PRO A 278 4.40 15.60 12.42
N SER A 279 5.36 14.79 12.86
CA SER A 279 6.68 15.28 13.25
C SER A 279 7.39 15.95 12.06
N PRO A 280 8.24 16.98 12.27
CA PRO A 280 8.96 17.65 11.18
C PRO A 280 9.90 16.72 10.38
N SER A 281 10.31 15.61 10.97
CA SER A 281 11.15 14.60 10.32
C SER A 281 10.37 13.63 9.45
N PHE A 282 9.04 13.56 9.61
CA PHE A 282 8.19 12.67 8.82
C PHE A 282 8.10 13.13 7.36
N LYS A 283 8.35 12.21 6.44
CA LYS A 283 8.28 12.44 5.00
C LYS A 283 7.02 11.78 4.43
N LYS A 284 5.96 12.58 4.29
CA LYS A 284 4.65 12.10 3.78
C LYS A 284 4.79 11.45 2.40
N ASP A 285 5.53 12.06 1.50
CA ASP A 285 5.68 11.59 0.13
C ASP A 285 6.43 10.24 0.06
N ASP A 286 7.44 10.03 0.93
CA ASP A 286 8.12 8.73 1.03
C ASP A 286 7.16 7.64 1.53
N ALA A 287 6.32 7.97 2.50
CA ALA A 287 5.31 7.04 3.03
C ALA A 287 4.24 6.72 1.98
N LEU A 288 3.75 7.71 1.24
CA LEU A 288 2.78 7.50 0.17
C LEU A 288 3.39 6.68 -0.98
N ALA A 289 4.61 6.98 -1.40
CA ALA A 289 5.31 6.22 -2.44
C ALA A 289 5.46 4.72 -2.08
N ALA A 290 5.65 4.42 -0.80
CA ALA A 290 5.76 3.03 -0.32
C ALA A 290 4.43 2.25 -0.40
N THR A 291 3.28 2.91 -0.59
CA THR A 291 1.98 2.25 -0.76
C THR A 291 1.74 1.73 -2.18
N GLU A 292 2.56 2.13 -3.14
CA GLU A 292 2.39 1.74 -4.53
C GLU A 292 2.49 0.22 -4.69
N GLY A 293 1.55 -0.38 -5.43
CA GLY A 293 1.47 -1.83 -5.64
C GLY A 293 1.02 -2.64 -4.42
N LYS A 294 0.63 -1.97 -3.31
CA LYS A 294 0.12 -2.64 -2.11
C LYS A 294 -1.40 -2.67 -2.11
N SER A 295 -1.97 -3.69 -1.49
CA SER A 295 -3.41 -3.80 -1.29
C SER A 295 -3.86 -3.52 0.14
N LEU A 296 -3.00 -3.78 1.13
CA LEU A 296 -3.31 -3.59 2.55
C LEU A 296 -2.27 -2.70 3.23
N LEU A 297 -2.73 -1.62 3.87
CA LEU A 297 -1.91 -0.70 4.66
C LEU A 297 -2.29 -0.80 6.13
N ILE A 298 -1.37 -1.24 6.98
CA ILE A 298 -1.64 -1.53 8.39
C ILE A 298 -0.98 -0.48 9.28
N PHE A 299 -1.78 0.16 10.11
CA PHE A 299 -1.35 1.06 11.18
C PHE A 299 -1.53 0.36 12.52
N ASN A 300 -0.42 0.08 13.19
CA ASN A 300 -0.41 -0.50 14.54
C ASN A 300 0.07 0.52 15.57
N GLU A 301 -0.30 0.30 16.83
CA GLU A 301 0.20 1.07 17.97
C GLU A 301 -0.03 2.59 17.80
N ILE A 302 -1.29 2.94 17.57
CA ILE A 302 -1.68 4.34 17.49
C ILE A 302 -1.65 4.94 18.89
N ASP A 303 -0.93 6.06 19.06
CA ASP A 303 -0.96 6.83 20.30
C ASP A 303 -2.37 7.39 20.52
N GLU A 304 -2.96 7.14 21.69
CA GLU A 304 -4.29 7.63 22.06
C GLU A 304 -4.40 9.15 22.02
N ARG A 305 -3.27 9.87 22.15
CA ARG A 305 -3.20 11.32 22.03
C ARG A 305 -3.14 11.80 20.59
N MET A 306 -2.95 10.91 19.64
CA MET A 306 -2.90 11.27 18.24
C MET A 306 -4.26 11.77 17.77
N VAL A 307 -4.24 12.87 17.02
CA VAL A 307 -5.42 13.43 16.37
C VAL A 307 -5.30 13.20 14.87
N ALA A 308 -6.15 12.36 14.31
CA ALA A 308 -6.09 12.01 12.91
C ALA A 308 -6.61 13.14 12.00
N SER A 309 -5.92 13.35 10.88
CA SER A 309 -6.33 14.24 9.81
C SER A 309 -7.44 13.60 8.97
N THR A 310 -8.60 14.24 8.90
CA THR A 310 -9.69 13.77 8.04
C THR A 310 -9.30 13.82 6.57
N GLN A 311 -8.44 14.75 6.16
CA GLN A 311 -7.95 14.82 4.79
C GLN A 311 -7.03 13.65 4.45
N ASN A 312 -6.07 13.31 5.32
CA ASN A 312 -5.18 12.18 5.09
C ASN A 312 -5.95 10.84 5.00
N ILE A 313 -6.99 10.68 5.84
CA ILE A 313 -7.88 9.52 5.77
C ILE A 313 -8.62 9.47 4.43
N LYS A 314 -9.15 10.61 3.94
CA LYS A 314 -9.81 10.67 2.63
C LYS A 314 -8.85 10.28 1.52
N ASP A 315 -7.66 10.89 1.48
CA ASP A 315 -6.63 10.62 0.46
C ASP A 315 -6.29 9.11 0.41
N LEU A 316 -6.12 8.48 1.57
CA LEU A 316 -5.79 7.05 1.67
C LEU A 316 -6.96 6.11 1.33
N THR A 317 -8.20 6.57 1.54
CA THR A 317 -9.40 5.74 1.29
C THR A 317 -10.06 6.03 -0.05
N GLU A 318 -9.53 6.90 -0.88
CA GLU A 318 -10.11 7.25 -2.19
C GLU A 318 -10.18 6.06 -3.15
N GLY A 319 -9.37 5.03 -2.89
CA GLY A 319 -9.48 3.73 -3.55
C GLY A 319 -8.74 3.62 -4.87
N GLY A 320 -8.05 4.68 -5.28
CA GLY A 320 -7.20 4.70 -6.47
C GLY A 320 -7.95 4.67 -7.81
N ARG A 321 -9.29 4.70 -7.79
CA ARG A 321 -10.13 4.75 -9.00
C ARG A 321 -11.30 5.72 -8.81
N ASP A 322 -11.68 6.40 -9.89
CA ASP A 322 -12.86 7.26 -9.94
C ASP A 322 -14.16 6.43 -10.14
N GLU A 323 -15.30 7.11 -10.19
CA GLU A 323 -16.62 6.51 -10.42
C GLU A 323 -16.76 5.82 -11.79
N PHE A 324 -15.88 6.13 -12.75
CA PHE A 324 -15.83 5.52 -14.07
C PHE A 324 -14.82 4.36 -14.16
N GLY A 325 -14.11 4.06 -13.04
CA GLY A 325 -13.10 3.01 -12.97
C GLY A 325 -11.70 3.44 -13.46
N ASN A 326 -11.49 4.73 -13.81
CA ASN A 326 -10.19 5.23 -14.21
C ASN A 326 -9.29 5.38 -12.97
N LYS A 327 -7.99 5.20 -13.15
CA LYS A 327 -7.02 5.41 -12.07
C LYS A 327 -6.96 6.87 -11.65
N VAL A 328 -6.99 7.11 -10.35
CA VAL A 328 -6.72 8.42 -9.75
C VAL A 328 -5.27 8.44 -9.31
N MET A 329 -4.51 9.35 -9.92
CA MET A 329 -3.07 9.48 -9.69
C MET A 329 -2.78 10.61 -8.70
N THR A 330 -1.80 10.38 -7.84
CA THR A 330 -1.31 11.34 -6.86
C THR A 330 0.17 11.62 -7.10
N VAL A 331 0.53 12.88 -7.28
CA VAL A 331 1.93 13.30 -7.44
C VAL A 331 2.65 13.20 -6.09
N VAL A 332 3.76 12.49 -6.07
CA VAL A 332 4.64 12.39 -4.90
C VAL A 332 6.06 12.81 -5.26
N ARG A 333 6.78 13.30 -4.26
CA ARG A 333 8.20 13.65 -4.38
C ARG A 333 9.00 13.00 -3.25
N PRO A 334 9.31 11.71 -3.34
CA PRO A 334 10.13 11.05 -2.34
C PRO A 334 11.54 11.65 -2.26
N ALA A 335 12.19 11.47 -1.13
CA ALA A 335 13.55 11.97 -0.91
C ALA A 335 14.51 11.45 -2.01
N TYR A 336 15.32 12.34 -2.54
CA TYR A 336 16.31 12.05 -3.60
C TYR A 336 15.70 11.52 -4.93
N SER A 337 14.40 11.75 -5.17
CA SER A 337 13.71 11.37 -6.40
C SER A 337 13.14 12.58 -7.13
N ARG A 338 12.81 12.42 -8.42
CA ARG A 338 11.95 13.36 -9.13
C ARG A 338 10.50 13.17 -8.72
N ASN A 339 9.65 14.13 -9.04
CA ASN A 339 8.20 13.94 -8.91
C ASN A 339 7.76 12.85 -9.89
N TYR A 340 6.90 11.97 -9.42
CA TYR A 340 6.20 10.99 -10.26
C TYR A 340 4.81 10.72 -9.71
N ASP A 341 3.98 10.13 -10.54
CA ASP A 341 2.59 9.81 -10.21
C ASP A 341 2.50 8.39 -9.64
N ILE A 342 1.75 8.25 -8.54
CA ILE A 342 1.40 6.94 -7.96
C ILE A 342 -0.11 6.78 -7.89
N ASN A 343 -0.56 5.54 -7.94
CA ASN A 343 -1.94 5.18 -7.63
C ASN A 343 -2.06 4.68 -6.19
N ILE A 344 -2.79 5.41 -5.34
CA ILE A 344 -3.04 5.01 -3.95
C ILE A 344 -4.31 4.17 -3.90
N SER A 345 -4.16 2.85 -3.93
CA SER A 345 -5.27 1.89 -3.98
C SER A 345 -5.43 1.04 -2.72
N VAL A 346 -4.57 1.25 -1.72
CA VAL A 346 -4.53 0.47 -0.49
C VAL A 346 -5.83 0.53 0.30
N THR A 347 -6.18 -0.57 0.96
CA THR A 347 -7.19 -0.59 2.02
C THR A 347 -6.49 -0.32 3.35
N PRO A 348 -6.70 0.85 3.98
CA PRO A 348 -6.11 1.14 5.28
C PRO A 348 -6.83 0.39 6.38
N LEU A 349 -6.04 -0.22 7.27
CA LEU A 349 -6.48 -0.91 8.48
C LEU A 349 -5.80 -0.29 9.70
N ILE A 350 -6.59 0.19 10.62
CA ILE A 350 -6.15 0.64 11.94
C ILE A 350 -6.32 -0.48 12.94
N VAL A 351 -5.27 -0.74 13.74
CA VAL A 351 -5.29 -1.72 14.83
C VAL A 351 -4.94 -1.00 16.11
N ALA A 352 -5.90 -0.84 17.00
CA ALA A 352 -5.71 -0.07 18.24
C ALA A 352 -6.52 -0.65 19.41
N ASN A 353 -6.22 -0.15 20.61
CA ASN A 353 -6.97 -0.49 21.82
C ASN A 353 -8.11 0.50 22.12
N SER A 354 -8.00 1.70 21.58
CA SER A 354 -9.00 2.77 21.71
C SER A 354 -9.31 3.38 20.36
N LEU A 355 -10.42 4.09 20.27
CA LEU A 355 -10.81 4.84 19.06
C LEU A 355 -10.01 6.16 18.99
N ILE A 356 -9.51 6.49 17.79
CA ILE A 356 -8.69 7.69 17.58
C ILE A 356 -9.53 8.96 17.53
N ASN A 357 -8.96 10.07 18.02
CA ASN A 357 -9.55 11.38 17.89
C ASN A 357 -9.38 11.92 16.46
N MET A 358 -10.41 12.63 15.95
CA MET A 358 -10.38 13.29 14.64
C MET A 358 -10.15 14.78 14.79
N CYS A 359 -9.41 15.41 13.87
CA CYS A 359 -9.05 16.83 14.01
C CYS A 359 -10.11 17.82 13.52
N GLU A 360 -10.99 17.41 12.63
CA GLU A 360 -11.98 18.30 12.02
C GLU A 360 -13.39 17.92 12.42
N TRP A 361 -14.01 18.81 13.21
CA TRP A 361 -15.30 18.59 13.83
C TRP A 361 -16.50 18.94 12.92
N SER A 362 -16.26 19.72 11.87
CA SER A 362 -17.32 20.23 11.01
C SER A 362 -17.77 19.29 9.90
N ASN A 363 -17.01 18.24 9.62
CA ASN A 363 -17.29 17.35 8.48
C ASN A 363 -16.84 15.89 8.72
N LEU A 364 -17.25 15.32 9.84
CA LEU A 364 -16.95 13.93 10.19
C LEU A 364 -17.80 12.91 9.40
N ALA A 365 -19.00 13.28 8.95
CA ALA A 365 -19.91 12.38 8.26
C ALA A 365 -19.26 11.62 7.07
N PRO A 366 -18.43 12.23 6.21
CA PRO A 366 -17.76 11.49 5.15
C PRO A 366 -16.75 10.44 5.67
N ILE A 367 -16.13 10.67 6.83
CA ILE A 367 -15.18 9.72 7.44
C ILE A 367 -15.96 8.55 8.04
N PHE A 368 -17.03 8.85 8.81
CA PHE A 368 -17.87 7.80 9.38
C PHE A 368 -18.54 6.92 8.32
N LYS A 369 -18.85 7.48 7.15
CA LYS A 369 -19.33 6.69 6.00
C LYS A 369 -18.29 5.73 5.44
N ARG A 370 -17.00 5.93 5.73
CA ARG A 370 -15.90 5.05 5.32
C ARG A 370 -15.54 4.00 6.37
N LEU A 371 -15.97 4.20 7.59
CA LEU A 371 -15.49 3.47 8.74
C LEU A 371 -16.17 2.10 8.88
N VAL A 372 -15.35 1.07 8.99
CA VAL A 372 -15.76 -0.33 9.24
C VAL A 372 -15.07 -0.80 10.52
N ILE A 373 -15.81 -0.80 11.63
CA ILE A 373 -15.27 -1.17 12.95
C ILE A 373 -15.58 -2.64 13.23
N VAL A 374 -14.54 -3.37 13.65
CA VAL A 374 -14.64 -4.75 14.13
C VAL A 374 -14.10 -4.82 15.55
N PRO A 375 -14.95 -4.96 16.55
CA PRO A 375 -14.54 -5.20 17.93
C PRO A 375 -13.98 -6.61 18.13
N PHE A 376 -12.90 -6.68 18.90
CA PHE A 376 -12.27 -7.91 19.38
C PHE A 376 -12.46 -7.98 20.89
N ASP A 377 -13.64 -8.43 21.33
CA ASP A 377 -14.04 -8.44 22.73
C ASP A 377 -13.68 -9.75 23.44
N TYR A 378 -13.19 -10.73 22.71
CA TYR A 378 -12.72 -11.98 23.28
C TYR A 378 -11.45 -11.76 24.12
N VAL A 379 -11.45 -12.25 25.34
CA VAL A 379 -10.29 -12.18 26.24
C VAL A 379 -9.61 -13.55 26.31
N ILE A 380 -8.38 -13.62 25.85
CA ILE A 380 -7.54 -14.83 25.94
C ILE A 380 -7.08 -14.99 27.38
N THR A 381 -7.70 -15.91 28.11
CA THR A 381 -7.39 -16.19 29.53
C THR A 381 -6.12 -17.01 29.69
N LYS A 382 -5.77 -17.84 28.71
CA LYS A 382 -4.56 -18.66 28.69
C LYS A 382 -3.85 -18.48 27.36
N GLU A 383 -2.66 -17.90 27.41
CA GLU A 383 -1.83 -17.72 26.22
C GLU A 383 -1.28 -19.08 25.74
N ASP A 384 -1.36 -19.29 24.44
CA ASP A 384 -0.66 -20.38 23.76
C ASP A 384 0.52 -19.79 22.97
N PRO A 385 1.75 -19.89 23.48
CA PRO A 385 2.94 -19.35 22.80
C PRO A 385 3.25 -20.07 21.47
N THR A 386 2.62 -21.23 21.23
CA THR A 386 2.82 -22.03 20.02
C THR A 386 1.79 -21.72 18.93
N ILE A 387 0.80 -20.88 19.21
CA ILE A 387 -0.35 -20.65 18.29
C ILE A 387 0.09 -20.22 16.89
N LEU A 388 1.05 -19.30 16.77
CA LEU A 388 1.56 -18.84 15.48
C LEU A 388 2.30 -19.95 14.73
N ASN A 389 3.08 -20.78 15.43
CA ASN A 389 3.78 -21.92 14.81
C ASN A 389 2.79 -22.98 14.31
N ARG A 390 1.69 -23.19 15.02
CA ARG A 390 0.62 -24.12 14.62
C ARG A 390 -0.15 -23.57 13.43
N LEU A 391 -0.47 -22.27 13.43
CA LEU A 391 -1.10 -21.59 12.29
C LEU A 391 -0.20 -21.61 11.06
N ALA A 392 1.11 -21.47 11.23
CA ALA A 392 2.05 -21.52 10.12
C ALA A 392 2.00 -22.86 9.35
N GLN A 393 1.63 -23.96 10.02
CA GLN A 393 1.41 -25.26 9.37
C GLN A 393 0.15 -25.29 8.51
N GLU A 394 -0.83 -24.42 8.81
CA GLU A 394 -2.05 -24.27 8.01
C GLU A 394 -1.96 -23.14 6.98
N TYR A 395 -0.87 -22.38 6.90
CA TYR A 395 -0.76 -21.21 6.03
C TYR A 395 -1.16 -21.48 4.56
N PRO A 396 -0.74 -22.58 3.90
CA PRO A 396 -1.18 -22.87 2.53
C PRO A 396 -2.70 -23.01 2.41
N LYS A 397 -3.34 -23.63 3.40
CA LYS A 397 -4.80 -23.81 3.47
C LYS A 397 -5.51 -22.50 3.79
N ILE A 398 -4.98 -21.71 4.74
CA ILE A 398 -5.52 -20.39 5.07
C ILE A 398 -5.47 -19.49 3.84
N GLN A 399 -4.37 -19.54 3.07
CA GLN A 399 -4.22 -18.75 1.86
C GLN A 399 -5.28 -19.11 0.82
N ALA A 400 -5.49 -20.41 0.55
CA ALA A 400 -6.53 -20.87 -0.35
C ALA A 400 -7.93 -20.47 0.14
N TRP A 401 -8.19 -20.61 1.45
CA TRP A 401 -9.46 -20.22 2.06
C TRP A 401 -9.72 -18.70 1.95
N LEU A 402 -8.71 -17.84 2.18
CA LEU A 402 -8.87 -16.39 2.07
C LEU A 402 -9.27 -15.97 0.65
N TYR A 403 -8.67 -16.57 -0.38
CA TYR A 403 -9.05 -16.27 -1.76
C TYR A 403 -10.40 -16.87 -2.13
N LEU A 404 -10.75 -18.07 -1.68
CA LEU A 404 -12.10 -18.60 -1.82
C LEU A 404 -13.14 -17.66 -1.21
N ASN A 405 -12.92 -17.25 0.04
CA ASN A 405 -13.77 -16.30 0.75
C ASN A 405 -13.84 -14.94 0.03
N TYR A 406 -12.74 -14.47 -0.59
CA TYR A 406 -12.75 -13.27 -1.42
C TYR A 406 -13.69 -13.41 -2.62
N PHE A 407 -13.60 -14.51 -3.36
CA PHE A 407 -14.48 -14.73 -4.53
C PHE A 407 -15.94 -14.94 -4.16
N GLU A 408 -16.22 -15.52 -3.01
CA GLU A 408 -17.57 -15.67 -2.47
C GLU A 408 -18.21 -14.30 -2.14
N HIS A 409 -17.41 -13.35 -1.64
CA HIS A 409 -17.88 -12.04 -1.22
C HIS A 409 -17.42 -10.88 -2.12
N LYS A 410 -16.92 -11.18 -3.31
CA LYS A 410 -16.41 -10.18 -4.25
C LYS A 410 -17.51 -9.18 -4.62
N GLY A 411 -17.17 -7.88 -4.58
CA GLY A 411 -18.12 -6.81 -4.88
C GLY A 411 -19.03 -6.39 -3.73
N VAL A 412 -18.94 -7.06 -2.57
CA VAL A 412 -19.67 -6.63 -1.37
C VAL A 412 -19.23 -5.23 -0.94
N LEU A 413 -20.17 -4.33 -0.82
CA LEU A 413 -19.95 -2.96 -0.33
C LEU A 413 -19.89 -2.97 1.20
N ILE A 414 -18.73 -3.32 1.74
CA ILE A 414 -18.55 -3.61 3.18
C ILE A 414 -19.02 -2.48 4.12
N LYS A 415 -18.98 -1.22 3.69
CA LYS A 415 -19.50 -0.09 4.47
C LYS A 415 -21.03 -0.12 4.61
N ASP A 416 -21.70 -0.66 3.61
CA ASP A 416 -23.15 -0.67 3.47
C ASP A 416 -23.77 -1.98 4.00
N GLU A 417 -22.92 -2.97 4.34
CA GLU A 417 -23.36 -4.23 4.94
C GLU A 417 -23.96 -4.00 6.32
N PRO A 418 -25.07 -4.69 6.64
CA PRO A 418 -25.64 -4.69 7.98
C PRO A 418 -24.61 -5.12 9.01
N ARG A 419 -24.34 -4.26 9.98
CA ARG A 419 -23.43 -4.58 11.09
C ARG A 419 -24.17 -5.45 12.13
N PRO A 420 -23.48 -6.36 12.80
CA PRO A 420 -23.98 -6.95 14.04
C PRO A 420 -24.44 -5.87 15.02
N SER A 421 -25.46 -6.15 15.82
CA SER A 421 -26.13 -5.14 16.65
C SER A 421 -25.20 -4.37 17.59
N ASP A 422 -24.26 -5.08 18.18
CA ASP A 422 -23.25 -4.52 19.08
C ASP A 422 -22.15 -3.74 18.34
N PHE A 423 -21.74 -4.16 17.12
CA PHE A 423 -20.85 -3.38 16.25
C PHE A 423 -21.52 -2.06 15.84
N GLN A 424 -22.84 -2.12 15.55
CA GLN A 424 -23.62 -0.92 15.26
C GLN A 424 -23.74 0.01 16.48
N ALA A 425 -23.92 -0.55 17.68
CA ALA A 425 -23.96 0.22 18.90
C ALA A 425 -22.64 0.95 19.17
N LEU A 426 -21.51 0.26 19.06
CA LEU A 426 -20.17 0.85 19.18
C LEU A 426 -19.92 1.95 18.14
N PHE A 427 -20.31 1.69 16.88
CA PHE A 427 -20.19 2.68 15.82
C PHE A 427 -21.00 3.94 16.12
N THR A 428 -22.24 3.78 16.60
CA THR A 428 -23.13 4.90 16.94
C THR A 428 -22.58 5.70 18.12
N GLN A 429 -22.11 5.03 19.16
CA GLN A 429 -21.47 5.67 20.29
C GLN A 429 -20.24 6.48 19.83
N TYR A 430 -19.35 5.89 19.03
CA TYR A 430 -18.17 6.60 18.52
C TYR A 430 -18.55 7.84 17.69
N TYR A 431 -19.59 7.72 16.85
CA TYR A 431 -20.08 8.87 16.08
C TYR A 431 -20.58 10.00 17.00
N GLU A 432 -21.32 9.63 18.05
CA GLU A 432 -21.83 10.61 19.04
C GLU A 432 -20.71 11.25 19.84
N ASP A 433 -19.78 10.46 20.36
CA ASP A 433 -18.62 10.91 21.16
C ASP A 433 -17.60 11.72 20.33
N SER A 434 -17.64 11.58 19.01
CA SER A 434 -16.79 12.36 18.11
C SER A 434 -17.34 13.77 17.82
N ASP A 435 -18.62 14.03 18.04
CA ASP A 435 -19.22 15.36 17.81
C ASP A 435 -19.07 16.26 19.05
N ILE A 436 -17.86 16.87 19.20
CA ILE A 436 -17.56 17.77 20.34
C ILE A 436 -18.57 18.91 20.49
N ILE A 437 -19.20 19.35 19.39
CA ILE A 437 -20.21 20.42 19.47
C ILE A 437 -21.47 19.87 20.10
N LYS A 438 -21.88 18.65 19.76
CA LYS A 438 -23.01 17.96 20.38
C LYS A 438 -22.72 17.69 21.86
N MET A 439 -21.52 17.21 22.18
CA MET A 439 -21.08 16.98 23.56
C MET A 439 -21.11 18.31 24.34
N PHE A 440 -20.41 19.35 23.83
CA PHE A 440 -20.44 20.67 24.45
C PHE A 440 -21.86 21.16 24.67
N TRP A 441 -22.72 21.01 23.66
CA TRP A 441 -24.11 21.45 23.75
C TRP A 441 -24.88 20.72 24.85
N ASN A 442 -24.78 19.41 24.90
CA ASN A 442 -25.47 18.57 25.89
C ASN A 442 -24.94 18.82 27.32
N ASP A 443 -23.63 18.98 27.47
CA ASP A 443 -23.00 19.11 28.78
C ASP A 443 -23.09 20.54 29.34
N CYS A 444 -22.91 21.54 28.48
CA CYS A 444 -22.73 22.92 28.89
C CYS A 444 -23.98 23.80 28.74
N ILE A 445 -24.95 23.38 27.94
CA ILE A 445 -26.14 24.19 27.64
C ILE A 445 -27.41 23.45 28.04
N GLU A 446 -28.20 24.08 28.90
CA GLU A 446 -29.53 23.60 29.26
C GLU A 446 -30.58 24.32 28.42
N VAL A 447 -31.40 23.56 27.68
CA VAL A 447 -32.50 24.11 26.89
C VAL A 447 -33.74 24.24 27.80
N THR A 448 -34.10 25.45 28.18
CA THR A 448 -35.20 25.72 29.10
C THR A 448 -36.52 26.01 28.39
N GLY A 449 -36.47 26.42 27.13
CA GLY A 449 -37.64 26.90 26.37
C GLY A 449 -38.23 28.22 26.86
N ASN A 450 -37.65 28.84 27.88
CA ASN A 450 -38.12 30.11 28.45
C ASN A 450 -37.44 31.29 27.72
N ASP A 451 -38.22 32.16 27.12
CA ASP A 451 -37.72 33.32 26.37
C ASP A 451 -36.91 34.33 27.21
N HIS A 452 -37.00 34.29 28.55
CA HIS A 452 -36.18 35.10 29.45
C HIS A 452 -34.76 34.52 29.66
N ASP A 453 -34.58 33.21 29.48
CA ASP A 453 -33.29 32.59 29.54
C ASP A 453 -32.56 32.82 28.20
N ASN A 454 -31.40 33.42 28.25
CA ASN A 454 -30.66 33.74 27.05
C ASN A 454 -29.15 33.79 27.30
N ILE A 455 -28.38 33.38 26.28
CA ILE A 455 -26.92 33.48 26.30
C ILE A 455 -26.44 34.18 25.02
N MET A 456 -25.53 35.14 25.20
CA MET A 456 -24.90 35.80 24.05
C MET A 456 -24.04 34.81 23.27
N ARG A 457 -24.11 34.86 21.94
CA ARG A 457 -23.33 34.01 21.04
C ARG A 457 -21.83 34.03 21.37
N GLY A 458 -21.25 35.21 21.66
CA GLY A 458 -19.84 35.31 22.02
C GLY A 458 -19.50 34.60 23.34
N THR A 459 -20.47 34.52 24.27
CA THR A 459 -20.33 33.74 25.51
C THR A 459 -20.37 32.24 25.22
N ILE A 460 -21.31 31.77 24.38
CA ILE A 460 -21.36 30.37 23.97
C ILE A 460 -20.06 29.94 23.31
N TYR A 461 -19.48 30.81 22.46
CA TYR A 461 -18.20 30.47 21.81
C TYR A 461 -17.06 30.39 22.83
N ARG A 462 -16.98 31.29 23.79
CA ARG A 462 -15.97 31.23 24.88
C ARG A 462 -16.14 29.97 25.74
N MET A 463 -17.39 29.62 26.08
CA MET A 463 -17.71 28.37 26.77
C MET A 463 -17.21 27.15 25.97
N TYR A 464 -17.47 27.13 24.66
CA TYR A 464 -17.00 26.10 23.77
C TYR A 464 -15.46 26.04 23.69
N GLU A 465 -14.77 27.19 23.63
CA GLU A 465 -13.30 27.21 23.65
C GLU A 465 -12.75 26.63 24.96
N THR A 466 -13.35 26.99 26.10
CA THR A 466 -12.97 26.47 27.40
C THR A 466 -13.22 24.97 27.48
N TYR A 467 -14.40 24.49 27.06
CA TYR A 467 -14.75 23.09 27.00
C TYR A 467 -13.78 22.27 26.09
N CYS A 468 -13.43 22.81 24.94
CA CYS A 468 -12.44 22.17 24.09
C CYS A 468 -11.08 22.03 24.77
N ARG A 469 -10.61 23.07 25.47
CA ARG A 469 -9.33 23.04 26.18
C ARG A 469 -9.33 22.05 27.34
N SER A 470 -10.39 22.00 28.14
CA SER A 470 -10.52 21.05 29.25
C SER A 470 -10.56 19.58 28.75
N ASN A 471 -11.06 19.36 27.54
CA ASN A 471 -11.07 18.05 26.89
C ASN A 471 -9.85 17.80 25.98
N GLY A 472 -8.78 18.61 26.07
CA GLY A 472 -7.55 18.43 25.29
C GLY A 472 -7.71 18.65 23.79
N ARG A 473 -8.75 19.38 23.34
CA ARG A 473 -9.13 19.54 21.93
C ARG A 473 -8.96 20.99 21.45
N LYS A 474 -8.69 21.17 20.16
CA LYS A 474 -8.60 22.51 19.57
C LYS A 474 -9.98 23.02 19.16
N PRO A 475 -10.40 24.21 19.58
CA PRO A 475 -11.68 24.78 19.16
C PRO A 475 -11.68 25.11 17.66
N ILE A 476 -12.84 25.02 17.03
CA ILE A 476 -13.06 25.51 15.67
C ILE A 476 -12.86 27.02 15.66
N LYS A 477 -11.97 27.51 14.80
CA LYS A 477 -11.73 28.95 14.68
C LYS A 477 -13.01 29.67 14.22
N ASN A 478 -13.40 30.70 14.94
CA ASN A 478 -14.54 31.53 14.58
C ASN A 478 -14.21 32.40 13.35
N LYS A 479 -14.36 31.82 12.16
CA LYS A 479 -14.21 32.58 10.90
C LYS A 479 -15.57 33.16 10.50
N GLY A 480 -15.97 34.28 11.16
CA GLY A 480 -17.13 35.06 10.77
C GLY A 480 -18.49 34.36 10.90
N THR A 481 -19.48 34.83 10.11
CA THR A 481 -20.87 34.33 10.13
C THR A 481 -21.05 32.89 9.68
N ASN A 482 -20.04 32.24 9.08
CA ASN A 482 -20.12 30.90 8.52
C ASN A 482 -19.46 29.82 9.38
N GLY A 483 -18.80 30.16 10.50
CA GLY A 483 -18.09 29.22 11.36
C GLY A 483 -18.99 28.54 12.40
N PHE A 484 -18.55 28.63 13.66
CA PHE A 484 -19.20 28.05 14.84
C PHE A 484 -20.73 28.27 14.91
N ALA A 485 -21.21 29.48 14.52
CA ALA A 485 -22.66 29.80 14.56
C ALA A 485 -23.52 28.94 13.62
N ASN A 486 -23.00 28.57 12.46
CA ASN A 486 -23.75 27.69 11.54
C ASN A 486 -23.76 26.24 12.02
N LEU A 487 -22.69 25.83 12.68
CA LEU A 487 -22.62 24.50 13.29
C LEU A 487 -23.59 24.37 14.48
N ILE A 488 -23.67 25.41 15.32
CA ILE A 488 -24.62 25.45 16.45
C ILE A 488 -26.06 25.48 15.97
N LYS A 489 -26.38 26.13 14.85
CA LYS A 489 -27.75 26.16 14.31
C LYS A 489 -28.35 24.75 14.15
N LYS A 490 -27.54 23.75 13.94
CA LYS A 490 -27.98 22.35 13.88
C LYS A 490 -28.60 21.84 15.20
N TYR A 491 -28.13 22.39 16.31
CA TYR A 491 -28.53 21.98 17.67
C TYR A 491 -29.48 22.99 18.35
N LEU A 492 -29.67 24.18 17.75
CA LEU A 492 -30.48 25.23 18.33
C LEU A 492 -31.95 25.09 17.98
N PRO A 493 -32.86 25.03 18.97
CA PRO A 493 -34.31 25.02 18.71
C PRO A 493 -34.84 26.37 18.18
N LYS A 494 -34.31 27.50 18.57
CA LYS A 494 -34.66 28.83 18.05
C LYS A 494 -33.52 29.84 18.26
N VAL A 495 -32.92 30.33 17.18
CA VAL A 495 -32.02 31.51 17.22
C VAL A 495 -32.83 32.75 16.86
N VAL A 496 -32.97 33.68 17.79
CA VAL A 496 -33.53 35.00 17.50
C VAL A 496 -32.37 35.95 17.24
N MET A 497 -32.29 36.49 16.02
CA MET A 497 -31.37 37.56 15.67
C MET A 497 -32.01 38.90 16.06
N SER A 498 -31.44 39.62 17.02
CA SER A 498 -31.79 40.98 17.28
C SER A 498 -30.64 41.93 16.92
N ASN A 499 -30.91 42.96 16.13
CA ASN A 499 -30.08 44.11 15.76
C ASN A 499 -28.59 44.06 16.18
N GLY A 500 -27.78 43.28 15.49
CA GLY A 500 -26.31 43.25 15.64
C GLY A 500 -25.76 42.38 16.77
N ASN A 501 -26.54 42.02 17.79
CA ASN A 501 -26.14 41.10 18.86
C ASN A 501 -26.91 39.81 18.75
N TYR A 502 -26.19 38.74 18.45
CA TYR A 502 -26.77 37.40 18.34
C TYR A 502 -27.00 36.82 19.75
N ILE A 503 -28.25 36.77 20.18
CA ILE A 503 -28.67 36.14 21.43
C ILE A 503 -29.37 34.82 21.11
N VAL A 504 -29.00 33.77 21.82
CA VAL A 504 -29.69 32.49 21.78
C VAL A 504 -30.69 32.45 22.92
N LYS A 505 -31.97 32.39 22.60
CA LYS A 505 -33.07 32.37 23.58
C LYS A 505 -33.49 30.96 23.94
N GLY A 506 -34.06 30.80 25.14
CA GLY A 506 -34.53 29.51 25.63
C GLY A 506 -33.40 28.60 26.11
N VAL A 507 -32.24 29.17 26.46
CA VAL A 507 -31.09 28.40 26.91
C VAL A 507 -30.40 29.09 28.08
N LYS A 508 -29.85 28.31 29.01
CA LYS A 508 -28.94 28.76 30.08
C LYS A 508 -27.71 27.86 30.18
N GLN A 509 -26.73 28.30 30.94
CA GLN A 509 -25.55 27.49 31.25
C GLN A 509 -25.95 26.33 32.15
N SER A 510 -25.46 25.11 31.84
CA SER A 510 -25.72 23.95 32.67
C SER A 510 -24.91 23.98 33.96
N ALA A 511 -25.37 23.24 34.97
CA ALA A 511 -24.66 23.06 36.24
C ALA A 511 -23.28 22.39 36.03
N TYR A 512 -23.17 21.50 35.06
CA TYR A 512 -21.90 20.84 34.70
C TYR A 512 -20.85 21.87 34.25
N TYR A 513 -21.22 22.80 33.35
CA TYR A 513 -20.29 23.84 32.90
C TYR A 513 -19.77 24.69 34.04
N LEU A 514 -20.64 25.08 34.96
CA LEU A 514 -20.29 25.95 36.08
C LEU A 514 -19.36 25.25 37.11
N ASN A 515 -19.55 23.96 37.32
CA ASN A 515 -18.86 23.19 38.36
C ASN A 515 -17.58 22.47 37.86
N GLU A 516 -17.59 21.96 36.63
CA GLU A 516 -16.56 21.08 36.13
C GLU A 516 -15.65 21.70 35.04
N VAL A 517 -16.15 22.71 34.34
CA VAL A 517 -15.40 23.33 33.22
C VAL A 517 -14.75 24.65 33.62
N VAL A 518 -15.32 25.37 34.57
CA VAL A 518 -14.83 26.69 35.01
C VAL A 518 -14.07 26.60 36.34
N ALA A 519 -14.30 25.57 37.14
CA ALA A 519 -13.54 25.29 38.35
C ALA A 519 -12.14 24.73 38.01
#